data_1c39d34a2d4e7f33a11c10af87275c15
#
_entry.id   1c39d34a2d4e7f33a11c10af87275c15
#
_cell.length_a   1.000
_cell.length_b   1.000
_cell.length_c   1.000
_cell.angle_alpha   90.00
_cell.angle_beta   90.00
_cell.angle_gamma   90.00
#
_symmetry.space_group_name_H-M   'P 1'
#
loop_
_entity.id
_entity.type
_entity.pdbx_description
1 polymer ?
#
loop_
_entity_poly.entity_id
_entity_poly.type
_entity_poly.pdbx_seq_one_letter_code
_entity_poly.pdbx_strand_id
1 'polypeptide(L)'
;MLVNLTRLDLTKPTDLCCIMGKWKSDKGNENITESHHNYTIIYNELFKDIKNKNLNVFELGIGTTNQNLISAMPVNGYAGASLRGWSEYFKNSNIYGADIDKDIIFETDRIKTFFCDQRNPEIIKEMWSNPLLQNNMDIIIEDGLHTFEANVIFFENSIHKLNKGGIYVIEDIDSKPYNNGLYHLKQK
;
A
#
# COMPACT_ATOMS: atom_id res chain seq x y z
N MET A 1 1.38 5.84 18.59
CA MET A 1 2.21 7.03 18.23
C MET A 1 1.24 8.08 17.67
N LEU A 2 1.21 9.29 18.21
CA LEU A 2 0.45 10.39 17.61
C LEU A 2 1.42 11.15 16.69
N VAL A 3 1.22 11.06 15.38
CA VAL A 3 1.96 11.86 14.41
C VAL A 3 1.23 13.18 14.22
N ASN A 4 1.90 14.29 14.48
CA ASN A 4 1.32 15.61 14.26
C ASN A 4 1.52 16.04 12.80
N LEU A 5 0.56 15.71 11.95
CA LEU A 5 0.58 16.02 10.52
C LEU A 5 0.45 17.52 10.21
N THR A 6 0.00 18.34 11.17
CA THR A 6 -0.19 19.81 10.95
C THR A 6 1.12 20.58 10.79
N ARG A 7 2.27 19.96 11.04
CA ARG A 7 3.61 20.56 10.90
C ARG A 7 4.37 20.04 9.68
N LEU A 8 3.77 19.20 8.85
CA LEU A 8 4.43 18.71 7.64
C LEU A 8 4.52 19.81 6.58
N ASP A 9 5.71 20.00 6.07
CA ASP A 9 5.94 20.84 4.89
C ASP A 9 5.70 19.98 3.64
N LEU A 10 4.47 20.02 3.12
CA LEU A 10 4.07 19.28 1.93
C LEU A 10 4.71 19.80 0.63
N THR A 11 5.54 20.83 0.72
CA THR A 11 6.23 21.42 -0.45
C THR A 11 7.67 20.96 -0.60
N LYS A 12 8.18 20.20 0.37
CA LYS A 12 9.56 19.69 0.36
C LYS A 12 9.62 18.18 0.15
N PRO A 13 10.32 17.71 -0.89
CA PRO A 13 10.50 16.29 -1.10
C PRO A 13 11.34 15.67 0.03
N THR A 14 11.05 14.41 0.31
CA THR A 14 11.78 13.58 1.26
C THR A 14 12.61 12.52 0.52
N ASP A 15 13.47 11.78 1.24
CA ASP A 15 14.20 10.64 0.66
C ASP A 15 13.24 9.65 -0.01
N LEU A 16 12.06 9.43 0.59
CA LEU A 16 11.06 8.51 0.04
C LEU A 16 10.46 9.04 -1.27
N CYS A 17 10.29 10.37 -1.41
CA CYS A 17 9.85 10.98 -2.68
C CYS A 17 10.85 10.66 -3.80
N CYS A 18 12.15 10.85 -3.56
CA CYS A 18 13.20 10.55 -4.54
C CYS A 18 13.24 9.04 -4.89
N ILE A 19 13.10 8.17 -3.89
CA ILE A 19 13.08 6.72 -4.10
C ILE A 19 11.87 6.31 -4.95
N MET A 20 10.67 6.77 -4.60
CA MET A 20 9.46 6.43 -5.35
C MET A 20 9.47 7.00 -6.77
N GLY A 21 9.96 8.24 -6.96
CA GLY A 21 10.15 8.85 -8.28
C GLY A 21 11.13 8.07 -9.15
N LYS A 22 12.25 7.61 -8.60
CA LYS A 22 13.23 6.75 -9.28
C LYS A 22 12.57 5.46 -9.84
N TRP A 23 11.66 4.86 -9.07
CA TRP A 23 10.93 3.65 -9.46
C TRP A 23 9.68 3.93 -10.28
N LYS A 24 9.36 5.20 -10.55
CA LYS A 24 8.17 5.64 -11.31
C LYS A 24 6.85 5.27 -10.61
N SER A 25 6.85 5.23 -9.28
CA SER A 25 5.61 5.11 -8.52
C SER A 25 4.89 6.46 -8.51
N ASP A 26 3.58 6.42 -8.63
CA ASP A 26 2.69 7.58 -8.57
C ASP A 26 2.45 8.11 -7.14
N LYS A 27 2.89 7.36 -6.11
CA LYS A 27 2.76 7.77 -4.69
C LYS A 27 3.51 9.06 -4.35
N GLY A 28 4.41 9.51 -5.22
CA GLY A 28 5.16 10.77 -5.11
C GLY A 28 6.51 10.71 -5.79
N ASN A 29 7.09 11.88 -6.05
CA ASN A 29 8.42 12.03 -6.63
C ASN A 29 9.13 13.27 -6.08
N GLU A 30 10.38 13.51 -6.49
CA GLU A 30 11.18 14.68 -6.10
C GLU A 30 10.59 16.01 -6.58
N ASN A 31 9.85 16.00 -7.68
CA ASN A 31 9.10 17.14 -8.16
C ASN A 31 7.65 17.08 -7.68
N ILE A 32 7.41 17.55 -6.48
CA ILE A 32 6.10 17.47 -5.80
C ILE A 32 4.97 18.10 -6.63
N THR A 33 5.26 19.11 -7.45
CA THR A 33 4.26 19.79 -8.28
C THR A 33 3.82 18.98 -9.49
N GLU A 34 4.59 17.96 -9.88
CA GLU A 34 4.31 17.05 -10.99
C GLU A 34 3.82 15.68 -10.52
N SER A 35 3.79 15.44 -9.22
CA SER A 35 3.31 14.20 -8.63
C SER A 35 1.78 14.17 -8.59
N HIS A 36 1.17 13.05 -8.97
CA HIS A 36 -0.27 12.86 -8.80
C HIS A 36 -0.65 12.80 -7.32
N HIS A 37 0.22 12.20 -6.49
CA HIS A 37 0.02 12.05 -5.06
C HIS A 37 1.25 12.55 -4.30
N ASN A 38 1.04 13.04 -3.08
CA ASN A 38 2.09 13.46 -2.16
C ASN A 38 2.15 12.51 -0.94
N TYR A 39 1.73 11.26 -1.11
CA TYR A 39 1.67 10.27 -0.02
C TYR A 39 3.04 10.01 0.59
N THR A 40 4.10 10.04 -0.22
CA THR A 40 5.48 9.82 0.22
C THR A 40 5.94 10.75 1.34
N ILE A 41 5.43 12.00 1.40
CA ILE A 41 5.77 12.92 2.49
C ILE A 41 5.16 12.42 3.81
N ILE A 42 3.90 12.01 3.77
CA ILE A 42 3.18 11.46 4.93
C ILE A 42 3.81 10.13 5.35
N TYR A 43 4.08 9.26 4.40
CA TYR A 43 4.72 7.96 4.67
C TYR A 43 6.12 8.11 5.25
N ASN A 44 6.91 9.06 4.75
CA ASN A 44 8.21 9.32 5.34
C ASN A 44 8.09 9.74 6.81
N GLU A 45 7.11 10.58 7.15
CA GLU A 45 6.89 10.96 8.55
C GLU A 45 6.46 9.78 9.42
N LEU A 46 5.61 8.89 8.90
CA LEU A 46 5.16 7.69 9.61
C LEU A 46 6.29 6.66 9.80
N PHE A 47 7.21 6.54 8.83
CA PHE A 47 8.12 5.41 8.73
C PHE A 47 9.60 5.74 8.99
N LYS A 48 10.01 7.03 9.00
CA LYS A 48 11.41 7.45 9.12
C LYS A 48 12.14 6.84 10.32
N ASP A 49 11.45 6.68 11.46
CA ASP A 49 12.04 6.17 12.70
C ASP A 49 12.11 4.63 12.74
N ILE A 50 11.42 3.97 11.84
CA ILE A 50 11.36 2.51 11.76
C ILE A 50 11.96 1.94 10.48
N LYS A 51 12.32 2.75 9.50
CA LYS A 51 12.78 2.32 8.16
C LYS A 51 14.00 1.39 8.17
N ASN A 52 14.79 1.43 9.22
CA ASN A 52 16.00 0.60 9.37
C ASN A 52 15.75 -0.70 10.16
N LYS A 53 14.54 -0.91 10.66
CA LYS A 53 14.17 -2.14 11.38
C LYS A 53 13.93 -3.28 10.39
N ASN A 54 13.91 -4.50 10.91
CA ASN A 54 13.49 -5.68 10.16
C ASN A 54 11.96 -5.77 10.28
N LEU A 55 11.24 -5.39 9.23
CA LEU A 55 9.78 -5.30 9.18
C LEU A 55 9.22 -6.24 8.10
N ASN A 56 7.96 -6.58 8.25
CA ASN A 56 7.13 -7.17 7.20
C ASN A 56 6.15 -6.10 6.69
N VAL A 57 6.31 -5.68 5.45
CA VAL A 57 5.50 -4.63 4.80
C VAL A 57 4.69 -5.27 3.69
N PHE A 58 3.38 -5.07 3.71
CA PHE A 58 2.45 -5.59 2.72
C PHE A 58 1.70 -4.46 2.02
N GLU A 59 1.53 -4.56 0.70
CA GLU A 59 0.73 -3.64 -0.10
C GLU A 59 -0.23 -4.43 -0.99
N LEU A 60 -1.52 -4.08 -0.93
CA LEU A 60 -2.55 -4.53 -1.86
C LEU A 60 -2.70 -3.51 -2.98
N GLY A 61 -2.77 -3.98 -4.24
CA GLY A 61 -2.75 -3.11 -5.42
C GLY A 61 -1.31 -2.72 -5.76
N ILE A 62 -0.69 -3.46 -6.68
CA ILE A 62 0.70 -3.23 -7.06
C ILE A 62 0.82 -2.61 -8.46
N GLY A 63 -0.31 -2.15 -8.99
CA GLY A 63 -0.37 -1.31 -10.18
C GLY A 63 -0.40 -2.09 -11.50
N THR A 64 -1.53 -2.72 -11.82
CA THR A 64 -1.76 -3.27 -13.17
C THR A 64 -1.91 -2.19 -14.22
N THR A 65 -1.42 -2.43 -15.42
CA THR A 65 -1.67 -1.61 -16.61
C THR A 65 -2.71 -2.23 -17.56
N ASN A 66 -3.36 -3.33 -17.16
CA ASN A 66 -4.39 -4.00 -17.92
C ASN A 66 -5.70 -3.19 -17.88
N GLN A 67 -5.99 -2.47 -18.95
CA GLN A 67 -7.14 -1.57 -19.06
C GLN A 67 -8.51 -2.26 -19.00
N ASN A 68 -8.57 -3.59 -18.98
CA ASN A 68 -9.79 -4.36 -18.76
C ASN A 68 -10.12 -4.52 -17.25
N LEU A 69 -9.20 -4.15 -16.37
CA LEU A 69 -9.39 -4.17 -14.92
C LEU A 69 -9.75 -2.79 -14.39
N ILE A 70 -10.59 -2.76 -13.36
CA ILE A 70 -10.95 -1.54 -12.66
C ILE A 70 -9.72 -1.06 -11.88
N SER A 71 -9.53 0.25 -11.76
CA SER A 71 -8.37 0.88 -11.09
C SER A 71 -7.02 0.53 -11.74
N ALA A 72 -7.00 0.25 -13.05
CA ALA A 72 -5.75 0.08 -13.78
C ALA A 72 -4.99 1.41 -13.91
N MET A 73 -3.68 1.35 -13.69
CA MET A 73 -2.80 2.47 -13.99
C MET A 73 -2.80 2.80 -15.51
N PRO A 74 -2.38 4.01 -15.90
CA PRO A 74 -2.12 4.32 -17.32
C PRO A 74 -1.20 3.27 -17.96
N VAL A 75 -1.34 3.08 -19.28
CA VAL A 75 -0.59 2.06 -20.06
C VAL A 75 0.93 2.18 -19.96
N ASN A 76 1.45 3.36 -19.61
CA ASN A 76 2.87 3.61 -19.37
C ASN A 76 3.28 3.46 -17.91
N GLY A 77 2.40 3.00 -17.04
CA GLY A 77 2.67 2.68 -15.66
C GLY A 77 3.69 1.54 -15.52
N TYR A 78 4.23 1.36 -14.33
CA TYR A 78 5.22 0.34 -14.05
C TYR A 78 4.77 -0.54 -12.88
N ALA A 79 4.25 -1.72 -13.19
CA ALA A 79 3.76 -2.67 -12.20
C ALA A 79 4.83 -3.00 -11.14
N GLY A 80 4.43 -2.95 -9.87
CA GLY A 80 5.32 -3.19 -8.74
C GLY A 80 6.33 -2.06 -8.47
N ALA A 81 6.11 -0.86 -9.02
CA ALA A 81 6.96 0.31 -8.79
C ALA A 81 7.07 0.64 -7.29
N SER A 82 5.94 0.73 -6.61
CA SER A 82 5.86 1.01 -5.18
C SER A 82 6.59 -0.04 -4.34
N LEU A 83 6.42 -1.34 -4.65
CA LEU A 83 7.10 -2.41 -3.92
C LEU A 83 8.63 -2.32 -4.04
N ARG A 84 9.14 -1.93 -5.21
CA ARG A 84 10.57 -1.68 -5.40
C ARG A 84 11.04 -0.46 -4.60
N GLY A 85 10.22 0.59 -4.57
CA GLY A 85 10.45 1.75 -3.73
C GLY A 85 10.49 1.39 -2.24
N TRP A 86 9.51 0.62 -1.75
CA TRP A 86 9.51 0.13 -0.38
C TRP A 86 10.72 -0.74 -0.07
N SER A 87 11.11 -1.62 -0.98
CA SER A 87 12.30 -2.47 -0.80
C SER A 87 13.60 -1.66 -0.71
N GLU A 88 13.71 -0.54 -1.41
CA GLU A 88 14.85 0.38 -1.32
C GLU A 88 14.80 1.22 -0.02
N TYR A 89 13.62 1.67 0.38
CA TYR A 89 13.43 2.48 1.58
C TYR A 89 13.61 1.66 2.87
N PHE A 90 13.00 0.48 2.95
CA PHE A 90 13.08 -0.46 4.07
C PHE A 90 14.16 -1.51 3.81
N LYS A 91 15.43 -1.13 3.94
CA LYS A 91 16.58 -1.94 3.52
C LYS A 91 16.71 -3.31 4.19
N ASN A 92 16.18 -3.46 5.40
CA ASN A 92 16.27 -4.67 6.19
C ASN A 92 14.96 -5.46 6.27
N SER A 93 13.97 -5.12 5.46
CA SER A 93 12.61 -5.63 5.58
C SER A 93 12.23 -6.57 4.44
N ASN A 94 11.25 -7.43 4.70
CA ASN A 94 10.56 -8.20 3.68
C ASN A 94 9.39 -7.38 3.14
N ILE A 95 9.23 -7.38 1.83
CA ILE A 95 8.16 -6.66 1.14
C ILE A 95 7.24 -7.68 0.49
N TYR A 96 5.98 -7.54 0.75
CA TYR A 96 4.93 -8.39 0.18
C TYR A 96 3.96 -7.52 -0.60
N GLY A 97 3.40 -8.06 -1.66
CA GLY A 97 2.37 -7.36 -2.41
C GLY A 97 1.32 -8.33 -2.94
N ALA A 98 0.14 -7.81 -3.26
CA ALA A 98 -0.88 -8.60 -3.92
C ALA A 98 -1.64 -7.78 -4.95
N ASP A 99 -2.15 -8.45 -5.99
CA ASP A 99 -2.96 -7.85 -7.02
C ASP A 99 -3.98 -8.84 -7.58
N ILE A 100 -5.05 -8.33 -8.18
CA ILE A 100 -6.03 -9.11 -8.91
C ILE A 100 -5.48 -9.58 -10.27
N ASP A 101 -4.50 -8.88 -10.81
CA ASP A 101 -3.85 -9.20 -12.08
C ASP A 101 -2.72 -10.22 -11.86
N LYS A 102 -2.95 -11.44 -12.31
CA LYS A 102 -1.95 -12.51 -12.20
C LYS A 102 -0.71 -12.30 -13.07
N ASP A 103 -0.84 -11.52 -14.14
CA ASP A 103 0.23 -11.34 -15.11
C ASP A 103 1.34 -10.40 -14.60
N ILE A 104 1.06 -9.62 -13.53
CA ILE A 104 2.05 -8.72 -12.93
C ILE A 104 2.68 -9.26 -11.64
N ILE A 105 2.35 -10.48 -11.25
CA ILE A 105 2.91 -11.12 -10.07
C ILE A 105 4.39 -11.45 -10.32
N PHE A 106 5.25 -11.09 -9.39
CA PHE A 106 6.70 -11.30 -9.49
C PHE A 106 7.34 -11.58 -8.14
N GLU A 107 8.59 -12.00 -8.19
CA GLU A 107 9.39 -12.31 -7.01
C GLU A 107 10.82 -11.81 -7.18
N THR A 108 11.41 -11.32 -6.09
CA THR A 108 12.84 -11.03 -5.93
C THR A 108 13.31 -11.58 -4.57
N ASP A 109 14.57 -11.35 -4.21
CA ASP A 109 15.10 -11.80 -2.91
C ASP A 109 14.26 -11.33 -1.72
N ARG A 110 13.79 -10.07 -1.75
CA ARG A 110 13.05 -9.45 -0.65
C ARG A 110 11.62 -9.04 -0.98
N ILE A 111 11.17 -9.19 -2.23
CA ILE A 111 9.81 -8.90 -2.65
C ILE A 111 9.14 -10.21 -3.04
N LYS A 112 7.95 -10.49 -2.47
CA LYS A 112 7.10 -11.62 -2.83
C LYS A 112 5.71 -11.10 -3.13
N THR A 113 5.12 -11.49 -4.26
CA THR A 113 3.79 -11.03 -4.63
C THR A 113 2.82 -12.20 -4.84
N PHE A 114 1.53 -11.92 -4.63
CA PHE A 114 0.47 -12.91 -4.58
C PHE A 114 -0.75 -12.45 -5.39
N PHE A 115 -1.53 -13.39 -5.86
CA PHE A 115 -2.85 -13.11 -6.39
C PHE A 115 -3.84 -12.82 -5.26
N CYS A 116 -4.65 -11.76 -5.40
CA CYS A 116 -5.74 -11.47 -4.47
C CYS A 116 -6.86 -10.68 -5.16
N ASP A 117 -8.10 -11.19 -5.14
CA ASP A 117 -9.29 -10.36 -5.37
C ASP A 117 -9.77 -9.84 -4.02
N GLN A 118 -9.59 -8.54 -3.75
CA GLN A 118 -9.94 -7.93 -2.47
C GLN A 118 -11.44 -7.93 -2.16
N ARG A 119 -12.30 -8.24 -3.14
CA ARG A 119 -13.75 -8.36 -2.95
C ARG A 119 -14.18 -9.76 -2.51
N ASN A 120 -13.26 -10.73 -2.50
CA ASN A 120 -13.56 -12.11 -2.18
C ASN A 120 -12.89 -12.55 -0.87
N PRO A 121 -13.66 -12.68 0.24
CA PRO A 121 -13.11 -13.07 1.53
C PRO A 121 -12.36 -14.41 1.51
N GLU A 122 -12.78 -15.37 0.70
CA GLU A 122 -12.13 -16.70 0.64
C GLU A 122 -10.77 -16.60 -0.05
N ILE A 123 -10.64 -15.80 -1.12
CA ILE A 123 -9.36 -15.55 -1.78
C ILE A 123 -8.40 -14.80 -0.85
N ILE A 124 -8.90 -13.83 -0.08
CA ILE A 124 -8.08 -13.10 0.91
C ILE A 124 -7.56 -14.08 1.97
N LYS A 125 -8.41 -14.95 2.50
CA LYS A 125 -8.02 -15.98 3.49
C LYS A 125 -7.02 -16.98 2.91
N GLU A 126 -7.24 -17.43 1.67
CA GLU A 126 -6.31 -18.31 0.95
C GLU A 126 -4.94 -17.66 0.82
N MET A 127 -4.88 -16.40 0.36
CA MET A 127 -3.65 -15.63 0.27
C MET A 127 -2.93 -15.56 1.62
N TRP A 128 -3.63 -15.19 2.70
CA TRP A 128 -3.04 -15.10 4.05
C TRP A 128 -2.61 -16.44 4.63
N SER A 129 -3.12 -17.55 4.09
CA SER A 129 -2.72 -18.92 4.47
C SER A 129 -1.42 -19.37 3.83
N ASN A 130 -0.87 -18.59 2.88
CA ASN A 130 0.39 -18.92 2.23
C ASN A 130 1.52 -19.00 3.28
N PRO A 131 2.37 -20.04 3.25
CA PRO A 131 3.50 -20.18 4.17
C PRO A 131 4.45 -18.98 4.22
N LEU A 132 4.61 -18.23 3.14
CA LEU A 132 5.43 -17.01 3.10
C LEU A 132 4.80 -15.84 3.86
N LEU A 133 3.50 -15.88 4.14
CA LEU A 133 2.74 -14.85 4.88
C LEU A 133 2.36 -15.31 6.30
N GLN A 134 3.07 -16.30 6.87
CA GLN A 134 2.79 -16.79 8.23
C GLN A 134 3.05 -15.74 9.31
N ASN A 135 4.09 -14.94 9.13
CA ASN A 135 4.39 -13.83 10.05
C ASN A 135 3.38 -12.70 9.86
N ASN A 136 3.07 -12.03 10.97
CA ASN A 136 2.25 -10.83 10.91
C ASN A 136 3.01 -9.67 10.25
N MET A 137 2.24 -8.70 9.76
CA MET A 137 2.74 -7.50 9.09
C MET A 137 2.91 -6.36 10.09
N ASP A 138 3.95 -5.58 9.93
CA ASP A 138 4.17 -4.34 10.69
C ASP A 138 3.49 -3.16 10.00
N ILE A 139 3.35 -3.24 8.68
CA ILE A 139 2.69 -2.25 7.85
C ILE A 139 1.82 -2.97 6.84
N ILE A 140 0.56 -2.56 6.70
CA ILE A 140 -0.35 -2.95 5.63
C ILE A 140 -0.80 -1.68 4.92
N ILE A 141 -0.62 -1.61 3.61
CA ILE A 141 -1.09 -0.54 2.73
C ILE A 141 -2.13 -1.13 1.81
N GLU A 142 -3.31 -0.56 1.78
CA GLU A 142 -4.40 -0.96 0.91
C GLU A 142 -4.61 0.13 -0.14
N ASP A 143 -4.22 -0.19 -1.37
CA ASP A 143 -4.22 0.67 -2.55
C ASP A 143 -4.81 -0.09 -3.76
N GLY A 144 -5.95 -0.74 -3.55
CA GLY A 144 -6.54 -1.66 -4.53
C GLY A 144 -7.65 -1.04 -5.37
N LEU A 145 -8.90 -1.42 -5.10
CA LEU A 145 -10.06 -1.05 -5.92
C LEU A 145 -10.67 0.31 -5.59
N HIS A 146 -10.32 0.91 -4.46
CA HIS A 146 -10.78 2.21 -3.97
C HIS A 146 -12.31 2.33 -3.76
N THR A 147 -13.04 1.22 -3.66
CA THR A 147 -14.46 1.24 -3.28
C THR A 147 -14.62 0.93 -1.79
N PHE A 148 -15.61 1.57 -1.16
CA PHE A 148 -15.87 1.38 0.26
C PHE A 148 -16.06 -0.10 0.64
N GLU A 149 -16.87 -0.82 -0.15
CA GLU A 149 -17.17 -2.22 0.09
C GLU A 149 -15.91 -3.09 0.00
N ALA A 150 -15.06 -2.86 -1.00
CA ALA A 150 -13.82 -3.59 -1.18
C ALA A 150 -12.84 -3.31 -0.03
N ASN A 151 -12.72 -2.05 0.39
CA ASN A 151 -11.86 -1.63 1.50
C ASN A 151 -12.31 -2.28 2.82
N VAL A 152 -13.63 -2.31 3.09
CA VAL A 152 -14.18 -2.97 4.29
C VAL A 152 -13.92 -4.48 4.25
N ILE A 153 -14.19 -5.13 3.12
CA ILE A 153 -13.97 -6.58 2.98
C ILE A 153 -12.49 -6.91 3.22
N PHE A 154 -11.57 -6.19 2.59
CA PHE A 154 -10.15 -6.47 2.77
C PHE A 154 -9.70 -6.18 4.20
N PHE A 155 -10.10 -5.05 4.78
CA PHE A 155 -9.78 -4.70 6.16
C PHE A 155 -10.23 -5.78 7.16
N GLU A 156 -11.50 -6.18 7.11
CA GLU A 156 -12.06 -7.18 8.04
C GLU A 156 -11.39 -8.55 7.94
N ASN A 157 -10.92 -8.92 6.73
CA ASN A 157 -10.25 -10.19 6.49
C ASN A 157 -8.71 -10.11 6.60
N SER A 158 -8.14 -8.94 6.92
CA SER A 158 -6.69 -8.73 6.95
C SER A 158 -6.17 -8.12 8.26
N ILE A 159 -7.00 -7.40 9.02
CA ILE A 159 -6.56 -6.68 10.24
C ILE A 159 -5.95 -7.62 11.30
N HIS A 160 -6.36 -8.87 11.35
CA HIS A 160 -5.81 -9.90 12.24
C HIS A 160 -4.34 -10.23 11.92
N LYS A 161 -3.86 -9.88 10.72
CA LYS A 161 -2.48 -10.05 10.28
C LYS A 161 -1.59 -8.88 10.67
N LEU A 162 -2.16 -7.79 11.19
CA LEU A 162 -1.38 -6.65 11.63
C LEU A 162 -0.82 -6.88 13.04
N ASN A 163 0.46 -6.63 13.24
CA ASN A 163 1.10 -6.65 14.56
C ASN A 163 0.50 -5.58 15.48
N LYS A 164 0.47 -5.87 16.78
CA LYS A 164 0.12 -4.86 17.78
C LYS A 164 1.08 -3.66 17.66
N GLY A 165 0.52 -2.47 17.43
CA GLY A 165 1.27 -1.25 17.18
C GLY A 165 1.76 -1.09 15.73
N GLY A 166 1.34 -1.98 14.83
CA GLY A 166 1.53 -1.84 13.39
C GLY A 166 0.67 -0.72 12.79
N ILE A 167 0.91 -0.43 11.53
CA ILE A 167 0.24 0.66 10.79
C ILE A 167 -0.56 0.07 9.64
N TYR A 168 -1.87 0.36 9.60
CA TYR A 168 -2.74 0.06 8.47
C TYR A 168 -3.11 1.37 7.77
N VAL A 169 -2.93 1.42 6.45
CA VAL A 169 -3.26 2.58 5.62
C VAL A 169 -4.23 2.16 4.53
N ILE A 170 -5.20 3.00 4.24
CA ILE A 170 -6.09 2.89 3.08
C ILE A 170 -5.87 4.15 2.24
N GLU A 171 -5.45 3.97 0.99
CA GLU A 171 -5.25 5.06 0.03
C GLU A 171 -6.54 5.36 -0.75
N ASP A 172 -6.60 6.52 -1.38
CA ASP A 172 -7.62 6.94 -2.35
C ASP A 172 -9.08 6.76 -1.90
N ILE A 173 -9.36 7.15 -0.65
CA ILE A 173 -10.74 7.14 -0.15
C ILE A 173 -11.55 8.25 -0.83
N ASP A 174 -12.45 7.88 -1.77
CA ASP A 174 -13.38 8.83 -2.39
C ASP A 174 -14.45 9.29 -1.39
N SER A 175 -14.61 10.60 -1.23
CA SER A 175 -15.53 11.20 -0.27
C SER A 175 -17.00 11.20 -0.72
N LYS A 176 -17.29 11.03 -2.00
CA LYS A 176 -18.64 11.25 -2.55
C LYS A 176 -19.67 10.16 -2.22
N PRO A 177 -19.34 8.85 -2.22
CA PRO A 177 -20.26 7.81 -1.76
C PRO A 177 -20.19 7.51 -0.26
N TYR A 178 -19.24 8.08 0.49
CA TYR A 178 -18.79 7.60 1.80
C TYR A 178 -19.36 8.30 3.03
N ASN A 179 -20.26 9.28 2.88
CA ASN A 179 -20.86 9.91 4.07
C ASN A 179 -21.50 8.87 5.02
N ASN A 180 -22.05 7.79 4.50
CA ASN A 180 -22.57 6.68 5.30
C ASN A 180 -21.47 5.67 5.71
N GLY A 181 -20.44 5.49 4.89
CA GLY A 181 -19.37 4.52 5.09
C GLY A 181 -18.39 4.91 6.19
N LEU A 182 -17.94 6.15 6.24
CA LEU A 182 -17.09 6.67 7.33
C LEU A 182 -17.79 6.59 8.68
N TYR A 183 -19.13 6.73 8.71
CA TYR A 183 -19.92 6.56 9.91
C TYR A 183 -19.91 5.11 10.40
N HIS A 184 -19.99 4.15 9.48
CA HIS A 184 -19.91 2.71 9.79
C HIS A 184 -18.56 2.29 10.39
N LEU A 185 -17.44 2.78 9.81
CA LEU A 185 -16.09 2.50 10.33
C LEU A 185 -15.84 3.11 11.72
N LYS A 186 -16.47 4.24 12.04
CA LYS A 186 -16.35 4.87 13.36
C LYS A 186 -17.13 4.17 14.48
N GLN A 187 -18.05 3.28 14.14
CA GLN A 187 -18.86 2.54 15.12
C GLN A 187 -18.32 1.15 15.46
N LYS A 188 -17.31 0.66 14.72
CA LYS A 188 -16.62 -0.62 15.01
C LYS A 188 -15.31 -0.39 15.74
#